data_10f9100cc5c6ec52929a8fa0e1b28ad1
#
_entry.id   10f9100cc5c6ec52929a8fa0e1b28ad1
#
_cell.length_a   1.000
_cell.length_b   1.000
_cell.length_c   1.000
_cell.angle_alpha   90.00
_cell.angle_beta   90.00
_cell.angle_gamma   90.00
#
_symmetry.space_group_name_H-M   'P 1'
#
loop_
_entity.id
_entity.type
_entity.pdbx_description
1 polymer ?
#
loop_
_entity_poly.entity_id
_entity_poly.type
_entity_poly.pdbx_seq_one_letter_code
_entity_poly.pdbx_strand_id
1 'polypeptide(L)'
;MKSYDLAIVNGTVVIPYVGQGHYDVGIRGGRIAALAERIDPAQAEEVIDAKGKVVLPGAVDSHFHLGIYRSLPEDAESETKSALVGGVTTVISYFRTGRHYLNKSGPYREIFPEVLAATDGHAYTDYGYHIAIMTADQLEEVDWLVADQGVGSFKYYMFYKGLNLTADSTRGSEYIMSETYDLGHLYLLMEKVAEASRRYGAKGRISLSLHCEHAELIRVFIERVQRSALKGLEAYHRARPPLTERLSMAEAVLLADATRCPINLLHLSSREAVEAAVDAKHRYRHLDIRLETTLHHLALTYATAKGIAGKVNPPIRTEDDRNALWEAVMAGEIDTVVSDHACCFEEQKGEDLWKALPGFGGTALLYPYLLSEGFHGRGLPLARVAELASANSARAFGLYPRKGTIAVGSDADLAIIDLEREVTVTPEVLLSAQDFTPFEGLRLRGWPTHTVLRGRPVFAGGEILGKPDGRFIPRPVGLHL
;
A
#
# COMPACT_ATOMS: atom_id res chain seq x y z
N MET A 1 34.47 -23.41 3.64
CA MET A 1 33.52 -22.32 4.00
C MET A 1 32.31 -22.48 3.09
N LYS A 2 31.12 -22.44 3.61
CA LYS A 2 29.89 -22.47 2.80
C LYS A 2 29.79 -21.20 1.95
N SER A 3 29.25 -21.33 0.75
CA SER A 3 29.15 -20.23 -0.22
C SER A 3 27.95 -19.32 0.06
N TYR A 4 26.92 -19.86 0.71
CA TYR A 4 25.64 -19.19 0.97
C TYR A 4 25.23 -19.32 2.44
N ASP A 5 24.58 -18.28 2.96
CA ASP A 5 23.95 -18.31 4.28
C ASP A 5 22.63 -19.11 4.20
N LEU A 6 21.88 -18.92 3.09
CA LEU A 6 20.63 -19.61 2.80
C LEU A 6 20.59 -19.99 1.32
N ALA A 7 20.10 -21.21 1.01
CA ALA A 7 19.71 -21.59 -0.33
C ALA A 7 18.20 -21.95 -0.37
N ILE A 8 17.49 -21.44 -1.37
CA ILE A 8 16.12 -21.89 -1.68
C ILE A 8 16.22 -22.73 -2.95
N VAL A 9 15.84 -24.01 -2.83
CA VAL A 9 16.05 -24.99 -3.89
C VAL A 9 14.74 -25.59 -4.38
N ASN A 10 14.76 -26.13 -5.61
CA ASN A 10 13.67 -26.87 -6.25
C ASN A 10 12.38 -26.06 -6.50
N GLY A 11 12.38 -24.73 -6.36
CA GLY A 11 11.21 -23.90 -6.55
C GLY A 11 11.01 -23.43 -7.99
N THR A 12 9.81 -22.94 -8.29
CA THR A 12 9.57 -22.15 -9.50
C THR A 12 9.73 -20.67 -9.13
N VAL A 13 10.81 -20.06 -9.59
CA VAL A 13 11.12 -18.64 -9.34
C VAL A 13 10.36 -17.76 -10.32
N VAL A 14 9.69 -16.74 -9.83
CA VAL A 14 8.94 -15.76 -10.63
C VAL A 14 9.67 -14.42 -10.61
N ILE A 15 10.11 -13.97 -11.77
CA ILE A 15 10.83 -12.71 -11.95
C ILE A 15 9.89 -11.72 -12.66
N PRO A 16 9.48 -10.61 -12.00
CA PRO A 16 8.62 -9.61 -12.61
C PRO A 16 9.17 -9.11 -13.95
N TYR A 17 8.29 -8.87 -14.93
CA TYR A 17 8.59 -8.45 -16.31
C TYR A 17 9.36 -9.46 -17.16
N VAL A 18 9.80 -10.59 -16.59
CA VAL A 18 10.57 -11.63 -17.29
C VAL A 18 9.75 -12.91 -17.47
N GLY A 19 9.13 -13.39 -16.37
CA GLY A 19 8.38 -14.64 -16.37
C GLY A 19 8.75 -15.54 -15.20
N GLN A 20 8.69 -16.85 -15.41
CA GLN A 20 9.00 -17.85 -14.39
C GLN A 20 9.89 -18.95 -14.92
N GLY A 21 10.68 -19.56 -14.04
CA GLY A 21 11.57 -20.68 -14.37
C GLY A 21 12.00 -21.47 -13.15
N HIS A 22 12.56 -22.65 -13.37
CA HIS A 22 13.12 -23.46 -12.30
C HIS A 22 14.55 -22.98 -12.02
N TYR A 23 14.72 -22.30 -10.92
CA TYR A 23 16.02 -21.82 -10.45
C TYR A 23 16.14 -22.05 -8.95
N ASP A 24 17.34 -22.30 -8.51
CA ASP A 24 17.73 -22.22 -7.11
C ASP A 24 18.27 -20.82 -6.81
N VAL A 25 17.98 -20.30 -5.63
CA VAL A 25 18.37 -18.97 -5.16
C VAL A 25 19.41 -19.10 -4.07
N GLY A 26 20.64 -18.70 -4.34
CA GLY A 26 21.73 -18.62 -3.35
C GLY A 26 21.78 -17.22 -2.72
N ILE A 27 21.78 -17.18 -1.41
CA ILE A 27 21.70 -15.93 -0.62
C ILE A 27 22.94 -15.81 0.24
N ARG A 28 23.57 -14.62 0.25
CA ARG A 28 24.71 -14.29 1.08
C ARG A 28 24.65 -12.83 1.56
N GLY A 29 24.90 -12.60 2.83
CA GLY A 29 24.93 -11.26 3.41
C GLY A 29 23.59 -10.51 3.26
N GLY A 30 22.48 -11.23 3.26
CA GLY A 30 21.13 -10.68 3.10
C GLY A 30 20.73 -10.32 1.66
N ARG A 31 21.58 -10.64 0.68
CA ARG A 31 21.34 -10.37 -0.75
C ARG A 31 21.30 -11.65 -1.57
N ILE A 32 20.63 -11.58 -2.71
CA ILE A 32 20.66 -12.63 -3.72
C ILE A 32 22.07 -12.62 -4.35
N ALA A 33 22.82 -13.69 -4.11
CA ALA A 33 24.17 -13.85 -4.60
C ALA A 33 24.22 -14.68 -5.89
N ALA A 34 23.26 -15.58 -6.09
CA ALA A 34 23.18 -16.42 -7.28
C ALA A 34 21.73 -16.80 -7.63
N LEU A 35 21.46 -16.89 -8.93
CA LEU A 35 20.33 -17.60 -9.52
C LEU A 35 20.94 -18.67 -10.44
N ALA A 36 20.70 -19.94 -10.15
CA ALA A 36 21.31 -21.05 -10.87
C ALA A 36 20.27 -22.16 -11.14
N GLU A 37 20.47 -22.95 -12.17
CA GLU A 37 19.62 -24.14 -12.43
C GLU A 37 19.66 -25.12 -11.25
N ARG A 38 20.78 -25.17 -10.54
CA ARG A 38 20.98 -26.03 -9.37
C ARG A 38 22.06 -25.47 -8.45
N ILE A 39 21.77 -25.44 -7.16
CA ILE A 39 22.74 -25.18 -6.08
C ILE A 39 22.87 -26.45 -5.24
N ASP A 40 24.10 -26.88 -4.99
CA ASP A 40 24.33 -27.99 -4.05
C ASP A 40 23.95 -27.54 -2.62
N PRO A 41 23.00 -28.23 -1.98
CA PRO A 41 22.60 -27.89 -0.61
C PRO A 41 23.76 -27.85 0.40
N ALA A 42 24.81 -28.64 0.16
CA ALA A 42 26.00 -28.64 1.00
C ALA A 42 26.77 -27.30 1.00
N GLN A 43 26.53 -26.44 0.02
CA GLN A 43 27.14 -25.10 -0.09
C GLN A 43 26.43 -24.04 0.76
N ALA A 44 25.26 -24.33 1.33
CA ALA A 44 24.49 -23.39 2.16
C ALA A 44 24.51 -23.76 3.64
N GLU A 45 24.42 -22.75 4.51
CA GLU A 45 24.28 -22.97 5.97
C GLU A 45 22.89 -23.50 6.30
N GLU A 46 21.88 -22.87 5.69
CA GLU A 46 20.47 -23.24 5.79
C GLU A 46 19.92 -23.52 4.38
N VAL A 47 18.93 -24.41 4.29
CA VAL A 47 18.28 -24.76 3.02
C VAL A 47 16.77 -24.81 3.21
N ILE A 48 16.05 -24.11 2.32
CA ILE A 48 14.60 -24.23 2.21
C ILE A 48 14.28 -24.97 0.93
N ASP A 49 13.62 -26.14 1.03
CA ASP A 49 13.11 -26.88 -0.12
C ASP A 49 11.75 -26.32 -0.56
N ALA A 50 11.75 -25.62 -1.67
CA ALA A 50 10.56 -25.04 -2.29
C ALA A 50 9.91 -25.96 -3.35
N LYS A 51 10.16 -27.26 -3.29
CA LYS A 51 9.58 -28.23 -4.22
C LYS A 51 8.06 -28.11 -4.29
N GLY A 52 7.53 -27.95 -5.51
CA GLY A 52 6.09 -27.77 -5.76
C GLY A 52 5.55 -26.40 -5.37
N LYS A 53 6.42 -25.45 -4.99
CA LYS A 53 6.03 -24.09 -4.62
C LYS A 53 6.58 -23.06 -5.60
N VAL A 54 6.02 -21.87 -5.56
CA VAL A 54 6.55 -20.71 -6.28
C VAL A 54 7.30 -19.78 -5.33
N VAL A 55 8.35 -19.17 -5.82
CA VAL A 55 9.14 -18.17 -5.12
C VAL A 55 8.90 -16.82 -5.80
N LEU A 56 8.18 -15.94 -5.12
CA LEU A 56 7.90 -14.57 -5.54
C LEU A 56 8.85 -13.61 -4.83
N PRO A 57 9.14 -12.41 -5.39
CA PRO A 57 9.76 -11.36 -4.60
C PRO A 57 8.84 -11.01 -3.41
N GLY A 58 9.41 -10.63 -2.28
CA GLY A 58 8.63 -10.13 -1.17
C GLY A 58 7.73 -8.98 -1.61
N ALA A 59 6.45 -8.99 -1.24
CA ALA A 59 5.54 -7.94 -1.63
C ALA A 59 5.95 -6.60 -0.99
N VAL A 60 5.68 -5.51 -1.71
CA VAL A 60 5.90 -4.13 -1.29
C VAL A 60 4.52 -3.46 -1.17
N ASP A 61 3.98 -3.46 0.04
CA ASP A 61 2.71 -2.82 0.32
C ASP A 61 2.91 -1.31 0.52
N SER A 62 2.66 -0.57 -0.53
CA SER A 62 2.94 0.86 -0.59
C SER A 62 1.80 1.74 -0.11
N HIS A 63 0.73 1.17 0.46
CA HIS A 63 -0.36 1.93 1.06
C HIS A 63 -0.70 1.38 2.43
N PHE A 64 -0.14 2.00 3.45
CA PHE A 64 -0.20 1.54 4.82
C PHE A 64 -0.39 2.71 5.79
N HIS A 65 -0.96 2.46 6.99
CA HIS A 65 -1.21 3.49 8.00
C HIS A 65 -0.81 3.01 9.40
N LEU A 66 0.49 3.04 9.70
CA LEU A 66 1.00 2.77 11.05
C LEU A 66 0.72 3.95 11.98
N GLY A 67 0.13 3.69 13.12
CA GLY A 67 -0.12 4.70 14.17
C GLY A 67 -1.34 5.58 13.92
N ILE A 68 -2.22 5.23 12.97
CA ILE A 68 -3.39 6.09 12.67
C ILE A 68 -4.43 6.06 13.80
N TYR A 69 -4.69 4.90 14.42
CA TYR A 69 -5.72 4.73 15.46
C TYR A 69 -5.17 4.13 16.75
N ARG A 70 -3.95 3.63 16.72
CA ARG A 70 -3.20 3.07 17.85
C ARG A 70 -1.84 3.77 17.93
N SER A 71 -1.03 3.48 18.95
CA SER A 71 0.31 4.05 19.02
C SER A 71 1.20 3.51 17.89
N LEU A 72 2.09 4.35 17.37
CA LEU A 72 2.97 3.99 16.25
C LEU A 72 3.85 2.76 16.54
N PRO A 73 4.48 2.60 17.74
CA PRO A 73 5.26 1.40 18.06
C PRO A 73 4.41 0.11 18.09
N GLU A 74 3.20 0.17 18.68
CA GLU A 74 2.30 -0.99 18.75
C GLU A 74 1.83 -1.42 17.37
N ASP A 75 1.45 -0.47 16.51
CA ASP A 75 1.06 -0.75 15.13
C ASP A 75 2.24 -1.26 14.31
N ALA A 76 3.43 -0.67 14.49
CA ALA A 76 4.63 -1.13 13.81
C ALA A 76 4.94 -2.60 14.16
N GLU A 77 4.72 -3.02 15.41
CA GLU A 77 4.93 -4.39 15.81
C GLU A 77 3.84 -5.33 15.27
N SER A 78 2.58 -5.08 15.61
CA SER A 78 1.49 -6.00 15.28
C SER A 78 1.19 -6.06 13.79
N GLU A 79 1.15 -4.92 13.10
CA GLU A 79 0.67 -4.88 11.71
C GLU A 79 1.75 -5.29 10.71
N THR A 80 3.04 -5.13 11.06
CA THR A 80 4.11 -5.71 10.24
C THR A 80 4.26 -7.22 10.44
N LYS A 81 3.84 -7.81 11.59
CA LYS A 81 3.64 -9.26 11.71
C LYS A 81 2.56 -9.75 10.75
N SER A 82 1.43 -9.06 10.72
CA SER A 82 0.34 -9.35 9.78
C SER A 82 0.83 -9.27 8.32
N ALA A 83 1.64 -8.28 7.99
CA ALA A 83 2.24 -8.15 6.65
C ALA A 83 3.04 -9.38 6.24
N LEU A 84 3.85 -9.94 7.15
CA LEU A 84 4.65 -11.14 6.87
C LEU A 84 3.80 -12.37 6.53
N VAL A 85 2.60 -12.50 7.09
CA VAL A 85 1.66 -13.60 6.76
C VAL A 85 1.28 -13.58 5.28
N GLY A 86 1.12 -12.38 4.71
CA GLY A 86 0.82 -12.15 3.29
C GLY A 86 2.02 -12.20 2.36
N GLY A 87 3.23 -12.49 2.86
CA GLY A 87 4.46 -12.43 2.06
C GLY A 87 4.97 -11.01 1.81
N VAL A 88 4.47 -10.03 2.54
CA VAL A 88 4.91 -8.63 2.47
C VAL A 88 6.18 -8.47 3.29
N THR A 89 7.22 -7.94 2.67
CA THR A 89 8.55 -7.73 3.29
C THR A 89 8.88 -6.25 3.47
N THR A 90 8.14 -5.38 2.79
CA THR A 90 8.34 -3.93 2.88
C THR A 90 7.00 -3.23 2.89
N VAL A 91 6.81 -2.31 3.84
CA VAL A 91 5.63 -1.45 3.91
C VAL A 91 6.03 0.01 3.74
N ILE A 92 5.19 0.82 3.06
CA ILE A 92 5.38 2.26 3.02
C ILE A 92 4.14 2.90 3.63
N SER A 93 4.31 3.46 4.84
CA SER A 93 3.22 4.02 5.61
C SER A 93 3.02 5.50 5.34
N TYR A 94 1.79 5.94 5.26
CA TYR A 94 1.45 7.35 5.26
C TYR A 94 1.61 7.94 6.66
N PHE A 95 2.22 9.11 6.74
CA PHE A 95 2.33 9.88 7.97
C PHE A 95 1.95 11.34 7.72
N ARG A 96 1.25 11.93 8.66
CA ARG A 96 0.92 13.36 8.69
C ARG A 96 0.99 13.92 10.10
N THR A 97 1.18 15.22 10.19
CA THR A 97 1.03 15.97 11.43
C THR A 97 -0.45 16.20 11.77
N GLY A 98 -0.72 16.65 12.98
CA GLY A 98 -2.05 16.87 13.53
C GLY A 98 -2.56 15.70 14.37
N ARG A 99 -3.87 15.58 14.49
CA ARG A 99 -4.52 14.51 15.25
C ARG A 99 -4.21 13.14 14.64
N HIS A 100 -4.08 12.12 15.46
CA HIS A 100 -3.62 10.75 15.14
C HIS A 100 -2.10 10.65 14.93
N TYR A 101 -1.59 9.48 14.64
CA TYR A 101 -0.16 9.16 14.55
C TYR A 101 0.58 9.56 15.83
N LEU A 102 1.49 10.49 15.82
CA LEU A 102 2.14 11.02 17.03
C LEU A 102 1.32 12.12 17.74
N ASN A 103 0.17 12.52 17.18
CA ASN A 103 -0.67 13.63 17.69
C ASN A 103 0.12 14.93 17.90
N LYS A 104 0.99 15.28 16.95
CA LYS A 104 1.85 16.47 16.96
C LYS A 104 1.61 17.32 15.74
N SER A 105 1.78 18.63 15.91
CA SER A 105 1.80 19.60 14.82
C SER A 105 3.12 20.38 14.86
N GLY A 106 3.60 20.84 13.72
CA GLY A 106 4.85 21.59 13.59
C GLY A 106 5.71 21.11 12.42
N PRO A 107 6.98 21.52 12.38
CA PRO A 107 7.90 21.21 11.31
C PRO A 107 8.34 19.74 11.34
N TYR A 108 8.50 19.15 10.17
CA TYR A 108 8.99 17.78 10.05
C TYR A 108 10.44 17.62 10.50
N ARG A 109 11.24 18.68 10.52
CA ARG A 109 12.60 18.66 11.07
C ARG A 109 12.63 18.23 12.54
N GLU A 110 11.58 18.53 13.30
CA GLU A 110 11.44 18.13 14.70
C GLU A 110 10.71 16.79 14.85
N ILE A 111 9.66 16.57 14.02
CA ILE A 111 8.75 15.44 14.20
C ILE A 111 9.27 14.16 13.52
N PHE A 112 9.89 14.25 12.34
CA PHE A 112 10.26 13.06 11.58
C PHE A 112 11.32 12.18 12.27
N PRO A 113 12.33 12.72 12.97
CA PRO A 113 13.22 11.90 13.79
C PRO A 113 12.49 11.09 14.88
N GLU A 114 11.42 11.64 15.49
CA GLU A 114 10.61 10.92 16.48
C GLU A 114 9.78 9.81 15.81
N VAL A 115 9.27 10.01 14.59
CA VAL A 115 8.59 8.99 13.81
C VAL A 115 9.50 7.79 13.58
N LEU A 116 10.73 8.04 13.17
CA LEU A 116 11.74 7.00 12.96
C LEU A 116 12.08 6.28 14.26
N ALA A 117 12.31 7.01 15.34
CA ALA A 117 12.61 6.44 16.66
C ALA A 117 11.46 5.60 17.23
N ALA A 118 10.21 6.00 16.97
CA ALA A 118 9.02 5.27 17.41
C ALA A 118 8.77 3.96 16.62
N THR A 119 9.35 3.84 15.42
CA THR A 119 9.19 2.64 14.58
C THR A 119 10.39 1.70 14.70
N ASP A 120 11.57 2.26 14.94
CA ASP A 120 12.81 1.49 15.03
C ASP A 120 12.76 0.47 16.18
N GLY A 121 13.20 -0.76 15.89
CA GLY A 121 13.15 -1.88 16.83
C GLY A 121 11.76 -2.48 17.09
N HIS A 122 10.71 -1.98 16.43
CA HIS A 122 9.34 -2.50 16.51
C HIS A 122 8.88 -3.22 15.25
N ALA A 123 9.26 -2.74 14.07
CA ALA A 123 8.83 -3.30 12.80
C ALA A 123 9.49 -4.66 12.48
N TYR A 124 8.70 -5.61 11.97
CA TYR A 124 9.16 -6.91 11.47
C TYR A 124 9.46 -6.90 9.96
N THR A 125 8.88 -5.96 9.21
CA THR A 125 9.21 -5.71 7.80
C THR A 125 10.13 -4.51 7.68
N ASP A 126 10.84 -4.39 6.56
CA ASP A 126 11.45 -3.10 6.19
C ASP A 126 10.34 -2.07 5.94
N TYR A 127 10.62 -0.80 6.20
CA TYR A 127 9.59 0.23 6.11
C TYR A 127 10.11 1.55 5.51
N GLY A 128 9.17 2.34 5.03
CA GLY A 128 9.37 3.71 4.60
C GLY A 128 8.15 4.56 4.90
N TYR A 129 8.25 5.87 4.62
CA TYR A 129 7.14 6.78 4.85
C TYR A 129 6.80 7.61 3.61
N HIS A 130 5.52 7.81 3.36
CA HIS A 130 4.96 8.90 2.56
C HIS A 130 4.60 10.03 3.51
N ILE A 131 5.10 11.22 3.25
CA ILE A 131 4.88 12.37 4.13
C ILE A 131 3.81 13.29 3.55
N ALA A 132 2.75 13.52 4.33
CA ALA A 132 1.72 14.48 3.95
C ALA A 132 2.11 15.89 4.39
N ILE A 133 2.16 16.81 3.45
CA ILE A 133 2.49 18.22 3.70
C ILE A 133 1.20 18.96 4.01
N MET A 134 1.00 19.30 5.29
CA MET A 134 -0.27 19.80 5.85
C MET A 134 -0.30 21.33 5.99
N THR A 135 0.87 21.99 6.08
CA THR A 135 0.98 23.42 6.32
C THR A 135 1.90 24.09 5.31
N ALA A 136 1.79 25.43 5.19
CA ALA A 136 2.64 26.21 4.30
C ALA A 136 4.13 26.11 4.69
N ASP A 137 4.45 26.09 5.98
CA ASP A 137 5.83 25.99 6.45
C ASP A 137 6.46 24.63 6.05
N GLN A 138 5.65 23.55 6.08
CA GLN A 138 6.12 22.22 5.70
C GLN A 138 6.44 22.11 4.19
N LEU A 139 5.91 22.99 3.33
CA LEU A 139 6.30 23.05 1.91
C LEU A 139 7.79 23.30 1.73
N GLU A 140 8.38 24.11 2.60
CA GLU A 140 9.82 24.45 2.56
C GLU A 140 10.71 23.28 3.04
N GLU A 141 10.13 22.24 3.62
CA GLU A 141 10.86 21.06 4.09
C GLU A 141 10.93 19.93 3.06
N VAL A 142 10.24 20.04 1.92
CA VAL A 142 10.20 18.98 0.88
C VAL A 142 11.60 18.62 0.38
N ASP A 143 12.43 19.60 0.07
CA ASP A 143 13.81 19.37 -0.42
C ASP A 143 14.66 18.65 0.64
N TRP A 144 14.58 19.09 1.90
CA TRP A 144 15.28 18.45 3.02
C TRP A 144 14.80 17.02 3.28
N LEU A 145 13.49 16.77 3.22
CA LEU A 145 12.92 15.43 3.37
C LEU A 145 13.47 14.47 2.31
N VAL A 146 13.63 14.95 1.07
CA VAL A 146 14.19 14.13 -0.02
C VAL A 146 15.70 13.96 0.13
N ALA A 147 16.44 15.05 0.31
CA ALA A 147 17.91 15.06 0.26
C ALA A 147 18.53 14.37 1.47
N ASP A 148 18.03 14.69 2.67
CA ASP A 148 18.67 14.32 3.93
C ASP A 148 17.95 13.17 4.66
N GLN A 149 16.63 13.03 4.47
CA GLN A 149 15.82 12.04 5.18
C GLN A 149 15.45 10.83 4.34
N GLY A 150 15.69 10.86 3.03
CA GLY A 150 15.36 9.74 2.15
C GLY A 150 13.87 9.52 1.98
N VAL A 151 13.05 10.58 2.02
CA VAL A 151 11.61 10.54 1.72
C VAL A 151 11.39 10.81 0.24
N GLY A 152 11.13 9.76 -0.54
CA GLY A 152 10.93 9.86 -2.00
C GLY A 152 9.46 10.08 -2.43
N SER A 153 8.53 10.23 -1.51
CA SER A 153 7.11 10.34 -1.85
C SER A 153 6.31 11.10 -0.81
N PHE A 154 5.33 11.84 -1.32
CA PHE A 154 4.49 12.75 -0.55
C PHE A 154 3.02 12.38 -0.68
N LYS A 155 2.16 12.92 0.19
CA LYS A 155 0.72 12.68 0.21
C LYS A 155 -0.05 13.98 0.25
N TYR A 156 -1.19 14.02 -0.44
CA TYR A 156 -2.21 15.04 -0.30
C TYR A 156 -3.61 14.42 -0.25
N TYR A 157 -4.44 14.92 0.67
CA TYR A 157 -5.82 14.47 0.88
C TYR A 157 -6.79 15.53 0.35
N MET A 158 -7.33 15.38 -0.84
CA MET A 158 -8.19 16.39 -1.45
C MET A 158 -9.54 16.53 -0.71
N PHE A 159 -9.97 15.48 0.00
CA PHE A 159 -11.22 15.53 0.77
C PHE A 159 -11.10 16.27 2.12
N TYR A 160 -9.90 16.60 2.57
CA TYR A 160 -9.69 17.44 3.74
C TYR A 160 -9.74 18.94 3.42
N LYS A 161 -9.91 19.31 2.19
CA LYS A 161 -10.04 20.70 1.74
C LYS A 161 -11.16 21.41 2.50
N GLY A 162 -10.79 22.35 3.40
CA GLY A 162 -11.71 23.03 4.29
C GLY A 162 -12.37 22.17 5.37
N LEU A 163 -11.88 20.97 5.62
CA LEU A 163 -12.44 20.02 6.59
C LEU A 163 -11.47 19.77 7.75
N ASN A 164 -12.03 19.61 8.98
CA ASN A 164 -11.27 19.06 10.10
C ASN A 164 -10.98 17.59 9.89
N LEU A 165 -9.84 17.12 10.44
CA LEU A 165 -9.45 15.73 10.45
C LEU A 165 -10.25 14.95 11.51
N THR A 166 -11.48 14.56 11.19
CA THR A 166 -12.35 13.77 12.07
C THR A 166 -12.94 12.58 11.34
N ALA A 167 -13.18 11.50 12.08
CA ALA A 167 -13.91 10.34 11.60
C ALA A 167 -15.44 10.60 11.55
N ASP A 168 -15.94 11.55 12.33
CA ASP A 168 -17.37 11.88 12.41
C ASP A 168 -17.83 12.56 11.13
N SER A 169 -18.61 11.84 10.33
CA SER A 169 -19.21 12.34 9.08
C SER A 169 -20.65 12.85 9.26
N THR A 170 -21.14 13.01 10.51
CA THR A 170 -22.52 13.50 10.77
C THR A 170 -22.71 14.98 10.49
N ARG A 171 -21.63 15.77 10.55
CA ARG A 171 -21.67 17.23 10.45
C ARG A 171 -20.67 17.75 9.41
N GLY A 172 -21.05 17.70 8.16
CA GLY A 172 -20.22 18.20 7.06
C GLY A 172 -19.85 19.68 7.16
N SER A 173 -20.64 20.50 7.89
CA SER A 173 -20.41 21.95 8.07
C SER A 173 -19.38 22.30 9.15
N GLU A 174 -18.98 21.36 10.00
CA GLU A 174 -18.03 21.63 11.11
C GLU A 174 -16.58 21.28 10.76
N TYR A 175 -16.32 20.85 9.53
CA TYR A 175 -15.02 20.42 9.07
C TYR A 175 -14.21 21.58 8.47
N ILE A 176 -13.89 22.58 9.27
CA ILE A 176 -13.08 23.73 8.83
C ILE A 176 -11.67 23.60 9.41
N MET A 177 -10.65 23.58 8.56
CA MET A 177 -9.26 23.68 8.97
C MET A 177 -8.92 25.16 9.27
N SER A 178 -8.07 25.38 10.27
CA SER A 178 -7.53 26.70 10.58
C SER A 178 -6.49 27.18 9.57
N GLU A 179 -5.86 26.24 8.87
CA GLU A 179 -4.85 26.47 7.84
C GLU A 179 -5.47 26.38 6.44
N THR A 180 -4.89 27.10 5.47
CA THR A 180 -5.30 27.01 4.08
C THR A 180 -4.78 25.71 3.49
N TYR A 181 -5.65 24.70 3.37
CA TYR A 181 -5.37 23.40 2.79
C TYR A 181 -6.33 23.19 1.60
N ASP A 182 -6.01 23.77 0.46
CA ASP A 182 -6.86 23.89 -0.72
C ASP A 182 -6.10 23.59 -2.02
N LEU A 183 -6.69 23.87 -3.18
CA LEU A 183 -6.03 23.65 -4.48
C LEU A 183 -4.79 24.52 -4.66
N GLY A 184 -4.72 25.69 -4.02
CA GLY A 184 -3.53 26.55 -4.02
C GLY A 184 -2.38 25.87 -3.29
N HIS A 185 -2.63 25.29 -2.10
CA HIS A 185 -1.64 24.50 -1.37
C HIS A 185 -1.19 23.26 -2.17
N LEU A 186 -2.15 22.56 -2.80
CA LEU A 186 -1.83 21.42 -3.68
C LEU A 186 -0.94 21.84 -4.85
N TYR A 187 -1.23 22.96 -5.50
CA TYR A 187 -0.42 23.49 -6.59
C TYR A 187 1.02 23.76 -6.16
N LEU A 188 1.21 24.47 -5.03
CA LEU A 188 2.54 24.76 -4.47
C LEU A 188 3.29 23.47 -4.10
N LEU A 189 2.61 22.50 -3.50
CA LEU A 189 3.21 21.20 -3.20
C LEU A 189 3.64 20.47 -4.46
N MET A 190 2.84 20.49 -5.53
CA MET A 190 3.19 19.90 -6.81
C MET A 190 4.43 20.56 -7.43
N GLU A 191 4.57 21.88 -7.33
CA GLU A 191 5.79 22.59 -7.79
C GLU A 191 7.03 22.11 -7.01
N LYS A 192 6.97 22.04 -5.67
CA LYS A 192 8.07 21.55 -4.81
C LYS A 192 8.44 20.10 -5.13
N VAL A 193 7.45 19.21 -5.29
CA VAL A 193 7.70 17.79 -5.65
C VAL A 193 8.27 17.67 -7.06
N ALA A 194 7.79 18.46 -8.02
CA ALA A 194 8.34 18.47 -9.38
C ALA A 194 9.79 18.98 -9.40
N GLU A 195 10.11 20.00 -8.61
CA GLU A 195 11.50 20.49 -8.46
C GLU A 195 12.40 19.41 -7.86
N ALA A 196 11.98 18.78 -6.76
CA ALA A 196 12.72 17.68 -6.15
C ALA A 196 12.88 16.49 -7.11
N SER A 197 11.85 16.17 -7.91
CA SER A 197 11.92 15.12 -8.93
C SER A 197 12.95 15.46 -10.03
N ARG A 198 13.05 16.70 -10.48
CA ARG A 198 14.09 17.12 -11.44
C ARG A 198 15.48 17.05 -10.84
N ARG A 199 15.65 17.43 -9.56
CA ARG A 199 16.95 17.47 -8.88
C ARG A 199 17.48 16.10 -8.51
N TYR A 200 16.64 15.22 -7.99
CA TYR A 200 17.02 13.94 -7.40
C TYR A 200 16.53 12.71 -8.16
N GLY A 201 15.67 12.87 -9.15
CA GLY A 201 14.97 11.79 -9.86
C GLY A 201 15.88 10.81 -10.61
N ALA A 202 17.14 11.19 -10.88
CA ALA A 202 18.14 10.25 -11.44
C ALA A 202 18.45 9.07 -10.51
N LYS A 203 18.19 9.19 -9.19
CA LYS A 203 18.38 8.13 -8.20
C LYS A 203 17.13 7.23 -8.06
N GLY A 204 15.98 7.71 -8.47
CA GLY A 204 14.69 7.02 -8.37
C GLY A 204 13.53 8.01 -8.37
N ARG A 205 12.31 7.50 -8.58
CA ARG A 205 11.11 8.33 -8.72
C ARG A 205 10.77 9.07 -7.42
N ILE A 206 10.50 10.37 -7.55
CA ILE A 206 9.92 11.21 -6.49
C ILE A 206 8.54 11.64 -6.95
N SER A 207 7.52 11.51 -6.10
CA SER A 207 6.14 11.65 -6.54
C SER A 207 5.19 12.09 -5.43
N LEU A 208 4.01 12.56 -5.84
CA LEU A 208 2.90 12.93 -4.99
C LEU A 208 1.75 11.94 -5.13
N SER A 209 1.32 11.37 -4.03
CA SER A 209 0.17 10.46 -3.93
C SER A 209 -1.08 11.25 -3.54
N LEU A 210 -2.19 11.03 -4.24
CA LEU A 210 -3.40 11.84 -4.14
C LEU A 210 -4.60 10.98 -3.74
N HIS A 211 -5.20 11.30 -2.58
CA HIS A 211 -6.54 10.81 -2.25
C HIS A 211 -7.56 11.74 -2.91
N CYS A 212 -8.16 11.28 -3.99
CA CYS A 212 -9.03 12.09 -4.83
C CYS A 212 -10.50 11.90 -4.46
N GLU A 213 -11.03 12.70 -3.55
CA GLU A 213 -12.45 12.84 -3.29
C GLU A 213 -12.77 14.33 -3.04
N HIS A 214 -13.87 14.83 -3.61
CA HIS A 214 -14.20 16.26 -3.60
C HIS A 214 -15.01 16.64 -2.36
N ALA A 215 -14.39 17.36 -1.43
CA ALA A 215 -14.93 17.67 -0.10
C ALA A 215 -16.30 18.36 -0.14
N GLU A 216 -16.45 19.38 -0.97
CA GLU A 216 -17.69 20.17 -1.05
C GLU A 216 -18.87 19.34 -1.55
N LEU A 217 -18.62 18.42 -2.51
CA LEU A 217 -19.65 17.49 -2.98
C LEU A 217 -19.99 16.45 -1.93
N ILE A 218 -18.99 15.88 -1.23
CA ILE A 218 -19.22 14.94 -0.12
C ILE A 218 -20.15 15.56 0.88
N ARG A 219 -19.93 16.80 1.31
CA ARG A 219 -20.81 17.51 2.25
C ARG A 219 -22.26 17.53 1.77
N VAL A 220 -22.49 17.92 0.51
CA VAL A 220 -23.85 17.98 -0.07
C VAL A 220 -24.50 16.59 -0.12
N PHE A 221 -23.75 15.56 -0.49
CA PHE A 221 -24.30 14.21 -0.60
C PHE A 221 -24.54 13.58 0.77
N ILE A 222 -23.70 13.83 1.78
CA ILE A 222 -23.97 13.41 3.17
C ILE A 222 -25.32 13.98 3.63
N GLU A 223 -25.54 15.29 3.47
CA GLU A 223 -26.80 15.94 3.87
C GLU A 223 -28.03 15.35 3.15
N ARG A 224 -27.92 15.04 1.87
CA ARG A 224 -28.98 14.39 1.09
C ARG A 224 -29.29 12.98 1.59
N VAL A 225 -28.25 12.18 1.80
CA VAL A 225 -28.41 10.79 2.24
C VAL A 225 -28.95 10.71 3.66
N GLN A 226 -28.53 11.59 4.57
CA GLN A 226 -29.07 11.66 5.93
C GLN A 226 -30.57 11.97 5.98
N ARG A 227 -31.11 12.61 4.93
CA ARG A 227 -32.57 12.88 4.78
C ARG A 227 -33.30 11.75 4.04
N SER A 228 -32.61 10.73 3.57
CA SER A 228 -33.17 9.60 2.84
C SER A 228 -33.48 8.42 3.76
N ALA A 229 -34.10 7.37 3.19
CA ALA A 229 -34.32 6.10 3.89
C ALA A 229 -33.13 5.14 3.78
N LEU A 230 -32.05 5.49 3.08
CA LEU A 230 -30.87 4.66 2.87
C LEU A 230 -30.14 4.41 4.20
N LYS A 231 -29.59 3.20 4.35
CA LYS A 231 -28.86 2.78 5.55
C LYS A 231 -27.60 1.99 5.20
N GLY A 232 -26.73 1.81 6.20
CA GLY A 232 -25.55 0.96 6.08
C GLY A 232 -24.55 1.45 5.03
N LEU A 233 -23.74 0.55 4.51
CA LEU A 233 -22.69 0.89 3.54
C LEU A 233 -23.24 1.42 2.21
N GLU A 234 -24.48 1.07 1.83
CA GLU A 234 -25.10 1.68 0.66
C GLU A 234 -25.32 3.19 0.87
N ALA A 235 -25.82 3.60 2.05
CA ALA A 235 -25.94 5.01 2.40
C ALA A 235 -24.57 5.72 2.34
N TYR A 236 -23.55 5.07 2.86
CA TYR A 236 -22.19 5.63 2.85
C TYR A 236 -21.63 5.76 1.42
N HIS A 237 -21.82 4.77 0.57
CA HIS A 237 -21.49 4.82 -0.85
C HIS A 237 -22.19 6.00 -1.55
N ARG A 238 -23.49 6.19 -1.31
CA ARG A 238 -24.27 7.30 -1.90
C ARG A 238 -23.87 8.67 -1.37
N ALA A 239 -23.35 8.73 -0.15
CA ALA A 239 -22.82 9.97 0.44
C ALA A 239 -21.46 10.38 -0.11
N ARG A 240 -20.75 9.46 -0.74
CA ARG A 240 -19.43 9.67 -1.37
C ARG A 240 -19.46 9.06 -2.79
N PRO A 241 -20.27 9.61 -3.71
CA PRO A 241 -20.47 8.99 -5.02
C PRO A 241 -19.19 9.05 -5.89
N PRO A 242 -19.07 8.18 -6.91
CA PRO A 242 -17.93 8.16 -7.84
C PRO A 242 -17.59 9.52 -8.46
N LEU A 243 -18.60 10.38 -8.68
CA LEU A 243 -18.40 11.75 -9.14
C LEU A 243 -17.39 12.53 -8.29
N THR A 244 -17.31 12.27 -6.96
CA THR A 244 -16.37 12.97 -6.08
C THR A 244 -14.92 12.59 -6.37
N GLU A 245 -14.67 11.33 -6.72
CA GLU A 245 -13.35 10.86 -7.16
C GLU A 245 -13.00 11.44 -8.55
N ARG A 246 -13.89 11.28 -9.50
CA ARG A 246 -13.69 11.72 -10.89
C ARG A 246 -13.38 13.21 -10.99
N LEU A 247 -14.11 14.06 -10.25
CA LEU A 247 -13.88 15.51 -10.27
C LEU A 247 -12.52 15.87 -9.67
N SER A 248 -12.18 15.33 -8.50
CA SER A 248 -10.89 15.59 -7.87
C SER A 248 -9.71 15.06 -8.68
N MET A 249 -9.85 13.92 -9.36
CA MET A 249 -8.81 13.45 -10.28
C MET A 249 -8.62 14.39 -11.46
N ALA A 250 -9.70 14.96 -12.01
CA ALA A 250 -9.57 15.94 -13.09
C ALA A 250 -8.82 17.20 -12.64
N GLU A 251 -9.12 17.74 -11.45
CA GLU A 251 -8.37 18.84 -10.84
C GLU A 251 -6.89 18.47 -10.66
N ALA A 252 -6.61 17.31 -10.06
CA ALA A 252 -5.25 16.84 -9.79
C ALA A 252 -4.42 16.69 -11.08
N VAL A 253 -4.99 16.10 -12.13
CA VAL A 253 -4.29 15.88 -13.40
C VAL A 253 -3.99 17.20 -14.11
N LEU A 254 -4.93 18.17 -14.08
CA LEU A 254 -4.69 19.50 -14.64
C LEU A 254 -3.56 20.24 -13.92
N LEU A 255 -3.51 20.17 -12.60
CA LEU A 255 -2.43 20.76 -11.81
C LEU A 255 -1.09 20.02 -12.04
N ALA A 256 -1.11 18.69 -12.15
CA ALA A 256 0.07 17.90 -12.49
C ALA A 256 0.59 18.23 -13.90
N ASP A 257 -0.28 18.49 -14.87
CA ASP A 257 0.12 18.91 -16.21
C ASP A 257 0.81 20.29 -16.19
N ALA A 258 0.27 21.23 -15.43
CA ALA A 258 0.85 22.56 -15.29
C ALA A 258 2.24 22.55 -14.61
N THR A 259 2.43 21.71 -13.59
CA THR A 259 3.65 21.66 -12.78
C THR A 259 4.67 20.62 -13.22
N ARG A 260 4.27 19.64 -14.05
CA ARG A 260 5.04 18.46 -14.43
C ARG A 260 5.35 17.55 -13.22
N CYS A 261 4.49 17.56 -12.21
CA CYS A 261 4.63 16.72 -11.02
C CYS A 261 4.30 15.27 -11.33
N PRO A 262 5.17 14.29 -11.01
CA PRO A 262 4.81 12.87 -11.04
C PRO A 262 3.76 12.58 -9.96
N ILE A 263 2.64 11.96 -10.34
CA ILE A 263 1.53 11.69 -9.43
C ILE A 263 1.15 10.21 -9.36
N ASN A 264 0.55 9.83 -8.23
CA ASN A 264 -0.12 8.55 -8.03
C ASN A 264 -1.59 8.81 -7.69
N LEU A 265 -2.51 8.31 -8.50
CA LEU A 265 -3.94 8.31 -8.22
C LEU A 265 -4.25 7.06 -7.40
N LEU A 266 -4.55 7.27 -6.11
CA LEU A 266 -4.65 6.22 -5.11
C LEU A 266 -6.03 5.56 -5.10
N HIS A 267 -6.05 4.30 -4.63
CA HIS A 267 -7.24 3.52 -4.26
C HIS A 267 -8.46 3.79 -5.15
N LEU A 268 -8.30 3.74 -6.49
CA LEU A 268 -9.42 3.83 -7.43
C LEU A 268 -10.49 2.83 -7.04
N SER A 269 -11.72 3.29 -6.85
CA SER A 269 -12.76 2.49 -6.20
C SER A 269 -13.97 2.17 -7.07
N SER A 270 -14.13 2.85 -8.21
CA SER A 270 -15.35 2.76 -9.02
C SER A 270 -15.04 2.69 -10.52
N ARG A 271 -16.06 2.27 -11.32
CA ARG A 271 -15.99 2.29 -12.79
C ARG A 271 -15.66 3.70 -13.31
N GLU A 272 -16.40 4.72 -12.86
CA GLU A 272 -16.17 6.10 -13.29
C GLU A 272 -14.75 6.58 -12.93
N ALA A 273 -14.24 6.18 -11.77
CA ALA A 273 -12.91 6.58 -11.33
C ALA A 273 -11.81 5.92 -12.17
N VAL A 274 -11.90 4.60 -12.40
CA VAL A 274 -10.87 3.88 -13.15
C VAL A 274 -10.87 4.29 -14.62
N GLU A 275 -12.03 4.45 -15.24
CA GLU A 275 -12.14 4.93 -16.63
C GLU A 275 -11.53 6.34 -16.79
N ALA A 276 -11.88 7.26 -15.88
CA ALA A 276 -11.32 8.62 -15.92
C ALA A 276 -9.80 8.65 -15.68
N ALA A 277 -9.29 7.80 -14.80
CA ALA A 277 -7.85 7.71 -14.53
C ALA A 277 -7.07 7.11 -15.71
N VAL A 278 -7.61 6.08 -16.34
CA VAL A 278 -7.04 5.46 -17.56
C VAL A 278 -7.04 6.46 -18.72
N ASP A 279 -8.15 7.15 -18.96
CA ASP A 279 -8.25 8.20 -19.98
C ASP A 279 -7.23 9.32 -19.73
N ALA A 280 -7.06 9.75 -18.48
CA ALA A 280 -6.06 10.76 -18.13
C ALA A 280 -4.63 10.26 -18.40
N LYS A 281 -4.29 9.03 -18.00
CA LYS A 281 -2.97 8.41 -18.27
C LYS A 281 -2.68 8.32 -19.77
N HIS A 282 -3.66 7.96 -20.59
CA HIS A 282 -3.51 7.88 -22.03
C HIS A 282 -3.46 9.26 -22.70
N ARG A 283 -4.20 10.24 -22.22
CA ARG A 283 -4.23 11.60 -22.75
C ARG A 283 -2.97 12.38 -22.43
N TYR A 284 -2.47 12.27 -21.20
CA TYR A 284 -1.31 13.01 -20.69
C TYR A 284 -0.06 12.13 -20.65
N ARG A 285 0.28 11.47 -21.77
CA ARG A 285 1.43 10.54 -21.89
C ARG A 285 2.80 11.12 -21.52
N HIS A 286 2.91 12.44 -21.48
CA HIS A 286 4.11 13.15 -21.06
C HIS A 286 4.21 13.31 -19.54
N LEU A 287 3.18 12.94 -18.79
CA LEU A 287 3.18 12.90 -17.34
C LEU A 287 3.43 11.46 -16.84
N ASP A 288 4.12 11.35 -15.73
CA ASP A 288 4.26 10.08 -15.00
C ASP A 288 3.09 9.92 -14.02
N ILE A 289 1.99 9.32 -14.49
CA ILE A 289 0.78 9.02 -13.73
C ILE A 289 0.77 7.53 -13.41
N ARG A 290 0.64 7.17 -12.12
CA ARG A 290 0.48 5.79 -11.66
C ARG A 290 -0.91 5.60 -11.09
N LEU A 291 -1.51 4.44 -11.39
CA LEU A 291 -2.85 4.07 -10.99
C LEU A 291 -2.81 2.95 -9.94
N GLU A 292 -3.46 3.19 -8.82
CA GLU A 292 -3.51 2.26 -7.71
C GLU A 292 -4.95 1.85 -7.41
N THR A 293 -5.20 0.58 -7.14
CA THR A 293 -6.42 0.12 -6.49
C THR A 293 -6.08 -0.73 -5.26
N THR A 294 -7.06 -1.03 -4.45
CA THR A 294 -6.85 -1.82 -3.23
C THR A 294 -7.46 -3.19 -3.33
N LEU A 295 -6.93 -4.12 -2.53
CA LEU A 295 -7.48 -5.47 -2.46
C LEU A 295 -8.96 -5.46 -2.02
N HIS A 296 -9.37 -4.55 -1.14
CA HIS A 296 -10.75 -4.51 -0.66
C HIS A 296 -11.74 -3.99 -1.71
N HIS A 297 -11.35 -3.06 -2.59
CA HIS A 297 -12.20 -2.66 -3.72
C HIS A 297 -12.31 -3.75 -4.80
N LEU A 298 -11.28 -4.61 -4.91
CA LEU A 298 -11.34 -5.79 -5.78
C LEU A 298 -12.13 -6.96 -5.16
N ALA A 299 -12.23 -7.04 -3.82
CA ALA A 299 -12.82 -8.16 -3.11
C ALA A 299 -14.28 -7.92 -2.73
N LEU A 300 -14.59 -6.75 -2.21
CA LEU A 300 -15.82 -6.48 -1.48
C LEU A 300 -16.77 -5.58 -2.30
N THR A 301 -18.06 -5.75 -2.03
CA THR A 301 -19.09 -4.80 -2.40
C THR A 301 -19.81 -4.34 -1.12
N TYR A 302 -20.52 -3.22 -1.15
CA TYR A 302 -21.29 -2.79 0.02
C TYR A 302 -22.36 -3.83 0.45
N ALA A 303 -22.73 -4.74 -0.44
CA ALA A 303 -23.67 -5.84 -0.14
C ALA A 303 -22.95 -7.05 0.51
N THR A 304 -21.67 -7.28 0.23
CA THR A 304 -20.91 -8.43 0.75
C THR A 304 -20.04 -8.08 1.96
N ALA A 305 -19.62 -6.82 2.10
CA ALA A 305 -18.91 -6.36 3.27
C ALA A 305 -19.78 -6.43 4.53
N LYS A 306 -19.20 -6.86 5.64
CA LYS A 306 -19.92 -7.14 6.89
C LYS A 306 -20.32 -5.83 7.61
N GLY A 307 -21.33 -5.14 7.10
CA GLY A 307 -21.89 -3.96 7.74
C GLY A 307 -20.84 -2.86 7.99
N ILE A 308 -20.89 -2.26 9.18
CA ILE A 308 -20.05 -1.10 9.58
C ILE A 308 -18.54 -1.41 9.54
N ALA A 309 -18.16 -2.69 9.71
CA ALA A 309 -16.79 -3.16 9.62
C ALA A 309 -16.16 -2.80 8.26
N GLY A 310 -16.95 -2.77 7.19
CA GLY A 310 -16.52 -2.41 5.84
C GLY A 310 -16.43 -0.90 5.56
N LYS A 311 -16.62 -0.01 6.54
CA LYS A 311 -16.46 1.44 6.31
C LYS A 311 -15.00 1.80 6.00
N VAL A 312 -14.78 2.41 4.84
CA VAL A 312 -13.47 2.87 4.34
C VAL A 312 -13.65 4.09 3.42
N ASN A 313 -12.61 4.84 3.17
CA ASN A 313 -12.58 6.00 2.25
C ASN A 313 -11.52 5.80 1.16
N PRO A 314 -11.90 5.81 -0.14
CA PRO A 314 -13.27 5.84 -0.69
C PRO A 314 -14.12 4.64 -0.26
N PRO A 315 -15.46 4.74 -0.29
CA PRO A 315 -16.32 3.62 0.13
C PRO A 315 -16.17 2.38 -0.73
N ILE A 316 -16.45 1.21 -0.17
CA ILE A 316 -16.71 -0.01 -0.93
C ILE A 316 -17.95 0.23 -1.82
N ARG A 317 -17.88 -0.22 -3.06
CA ARG A 317 -18.80 0.12 -4.13
C ARG A 317 -19.73 -1.03 -4.52
N THR A 318 -20.30 -0.92 -5.71
CA THR A 318 -21.17 -1.92 -6.33
C THR A 318 -20.37 -3.09 -6.91
N GLU A 319 -21.07 -4.13 -7.34
CA GLU A 319 -20.47 -5.24 -8.09
C GLU A 319 -19.94 -4.80 -9.46
N ASP A 320 -20.66 -3.89 -10.14
CA ASP A 320 -20.20 -3.33 -11.42
C ASP A 320 -18.88 -2.56 -11.27
N ASP A 321 -18.76 -1.76 -10.22
CA ASP A 321 -17.51 -1.04 -9.91
C ASP A 321 -16.35 -2.00 -9.65
N ARG A 322 -16.56 -3.04 -8.83
CA ARG A 322 -15.58 -4.10 -8.56
C ARG A 322 -15.14 -4.79 -9.85
N ASN A 323 -16.09 -5.14 -10.72
CA ASN A 323 -15.79 -5.81 -11.98
C ASN A 323 -14.99 -4.90 -12.92
N ALA A 324 -15.30 -3.60 -13.00
CA ALA A 324 -14.54 -2.64 -13.79
C ALA A 324 -13.10 -2.50 -13.32
N LEU A 325 -12.84 -2.54 -12.01
CA LEU A 325 -11.47 -2.54 -11.47
C LEU A 325 -10.71 -3.80 -11.89
N TRP A 326 -11.35 -4.98 -11.84
CA TRP A 326 -10.74 -6.21 -12.35
C TRP A 326 -10.49 -6.18 -13.86
N GLU A 327 -11.39 -5.61 -14.65
CA GLU A 327 -11.20 -5.39 -16.09
C GLU A 327 -9.92 -4.56 -16.33
N ALA A 328 -9.73 -3.48 -15.59
CA ALA A 328 -8.55 -2.63 -15.70
C ALA A 328 -7.26 -3.32 -15.20
N VAL A 329 -7.32 -4.14 -14.15
CA VAL A 329 -6.19 -4.96 -13.69
C VAL A 329 -5.78 -5.97 -14.77
N MET A 330 -6.75 -6.68 -15.37
CA MET A 330 -6.50 -7.66 -16.42
C MET A 330 -6.01 -7.02 -17.73
N ALA A 331 -6.45 -5.82 -18.05
CA ALA A 331 -5.98 -5.03 -19.19
C ALA A 331 -4.56 -4.46 -18.99
N GLY A 332 -4.01 -4.50 -17.76
CA GLY A 332 -2.69 -3.96 -17.45
C GLY A 332 -2.66 -2.46 -17.19
N GLU A 333 -3.82 -1.81 -17.05
CA GLU A 333 -3.93 -0.37 -16.81
C GLU A 333 -3.61 0.03 -15.37
N ILE A 334 -3.98 -0.80 -14.39
CA ILE A 334 -3.63 -0.61 -12.98
C ILE A 334 -2.15 -0.93 -12.77
N ASP A 335 -1.42 0.00 -12.19
CA ASP A 335 0.00 -0.19 -11.87
C ASP A 335 0.19 -1.02 -10.61
N THR A 336 -0.55 -0.73 -9.51
CA THR A 336 -0.36 -1.38 -8.21
C THR A 336 -1.67 -1.81 -7.57
N VAL A 337 -1.62 -2.94 -6.87
CA VAL A 337 -2.65 -3.38 -5.93
C VAL A 337 -2.04 -3.39 -4.53
N VAL A 338 -2.69 -2.71 -3.59
CA VAL A 338 -2.21 -2.47 -2.24
C VAL A 338 -3.28 -2.80 -1.20
N SER A 339 -2.94 -2.77 0.09
CA SER A 339 -3.91 -3.09 1.13
C SER A 339 -4.72 -1.89 1.63
N ASP A 340 -4.15 -0.70 1.66
CA ASP A 340 -4.64 0.46 2.40
C ASP A 340 -4.92 0.11 3.88
N HIS A 341 -3.97 -0.63 4.45
CA HIS A 341 -4.08 -1.20 5.79
C HIS A 341 -4.13 -0.12 6.87
N ALA A 342 -5.21 -0.11 7.66
CA ALA A 342 -5.43 0.80 8.78
C ALA A 342 -6.07 0.05 9.95
N CYS A 343 -5.26 -0.43 10.90
CA CYS A 343 -5.72 -1.22 12.03
C CYS A 343 -6.61 -0.41 12.98
N CYS A 344 -7.78 -0.95 13.31
CA CYS A 344 -8.64 -0.47 14.38
C CYS A 344 -9.37 -1.65 15.03
N PHE A 345 -9.93 -1.44 16.23
CA PHE A 345 -10.75 -2.44 16.90
C PHE A 345 -12.23 -2.32 16.51
N GLU A 346 -13.00 -3.41 16.65
CA GLU A 346 -14.44 -3.41 16.39
C GLU A 346 -15.18 -2.38 17.25
N GLU A 347 -14.78 -2.23 18.52
CA GLU A 347 -15.32 -1.21 19.43
C GLU A 347 -15.17 0.21 18.86
N GLN A 348 -14.05 0.50 18.16
CA GLN A 348 -13.81 1.79 17.52
C GLN A 348 -14.66 2.02 16.26
N LYS A 349 -15.18 0.95 15.66
CA LYS A 349 -16.22 1.04 14.62
C LYS A 349 -17.56 1.43 15.22
N GLY A 350 -17.90 0.92 16.40
CA GLY A 350 -19.14 1.21 17.09
C GLY A 350 -20.40 0.84 16.29
N GLU A 351 -21.54 1.41 16.66
CA GLU A 351 -22.83 1.12 16.02
C GLU A 351 -23.29 2.19 15.01
N ASP A 352 -22.70 3.38 15.05
CA ASP A 352 -23.06 4.49 14.17
C ASP A 352 -22.08 4.58 12.99
N LEU A 353 -22.57 4.20 11.80
CA LEU A 353 -21.77 4.23 10.57
C LEU A 353 -21.12 5.60 10.30
N TRP A 354 -21.78 6.69 10.64
CA TRP A 354 -21.29 8.04 10.38
C TRP A 354 -20.09 8.41 11.28
N LYS A 355 -20.08 7.89 12.51
CA LYS A 355 -19.03 8.11 13.51
C LYS A 355 -17.92 7.07 13.48
N ALA A 356 -18.20 5.89 12.91
CA ALA A 356 -17.23 4.80 12.82
C ALA A 356 -15.93 5.27 12.17
N LEU A 357 -14.80 4.78 12.67
CA LEU A 357 -13.50 5.01 12.04
C LEU A 357 -13.48 4.40 10.63
N PRO A 358 -13.03 5.11 9.59
CA PRO A 358 -12.83 4.54 8.27
C PRO A 358 -11.52 3.74 8.20
N GLY A 359 -11.51 2.66 7.44
CA GLY A 359 -10.33 1.80 7.26
C GLY A 359 -10.39 0.51 8.08
N PHE A 360 -9.61 -0.45 7.68
CA PHE A 360 -9.42 -1.76 8.31
C PHE A 360 -8.15 -2.43 7.76
N GLY A 361 -7.67 -3.47 8.45
CA GLY A 361 -6.49 -4.23 8.04
C GLY A 361 -6.76 -5.17 6.86
N GLY A 362 -5.75 -5.37 6.01
CA GLY A 362 -5.85 -6.24 4.84
C GLY A 362 -4.52 -6.73 4.28
N THR A 363 -3.38 -6.26 4.81
CA THR A 363 -2.04 -6.53 4.25
C THR A 363 -1.70 -8.03 4.16
N ALA A 364 -2.13 -8.84 5.13
CA ALA A 364 -1.95 -10.29 5.12
C ALA A 364 -2.61 -11.00 3.92
N LEU A 365 -3.53 -10.33 3.23
CA LEU A 365 -4.29 -10.89 2.13
C LEU A 365 -3.74 -10.48 0.75
N LEU A 366 -2.66 -9.69 0.67
CA LEU A 366 -2.21 -9.11 -0.58
C LEU A 366 -1.85 -10.18 -1.62
N TYR A 367 -0.88 -11.05 -1.37
CA TYR A 367 -0.61 -12.18 -2.26
C TYR A 367 -1.72 -13.21 -2.26
N PRO A 368 -2.25 -13.67 -1.10
CA PRO A 368 -3.31 -14.68 -1.10
C PRO A 368 -4.52 -14.31 -1.95
N TYR A 369 -4.96 -13.05 -1.91
CA TYR A 369 -6.11 -12.60 -2.71
C TYR A 369 -5.79 -12.52 -4.20
N LEU A 370 -4.65 -11.92 -4.58
CA LEU A 370 -4.23 -11.85 -5.98
C LEU A 370 -3.96 -13.22 -6.59
N LEU A 371 -3.50 -14.19 -5.81
CA LEU A 371 -3.30 -15.56 -6.27
C LEU A 371 -4.64 -16.30 -6.39
N SER A 372 -5.50 -16.20 -5.39
CA SER A 372 -6.81 -16.86 -5.41
C SER A 372 -7.70 -16.32 -6.54
N GLU A 373 -7.93 -15.01 -6.55
CA GLU A 373 -8.89 -14.39 -7.46
C GLU A 373 -8.26 -13.97 -8.80
N GLY A 374 -7.01 -13.54 -8.77
CA GLY A 374 -6.29 -13.15 -9.99
C GLY A 374 -5.76 -14.35 -10.76
N PHE A 375 -4.83 -15.10 -10.17
CA PHE A 375 -4.18 -16.23 -10.86
C PHE A 375 -5.13 -17.41 -11.07
N HIS A 376 -5.70 -17.97 -9.99
CA HIS A 376 -6.59 -19.14 -10.11
C HIS A 376 -7.96 -18.79 -10.72
N GLY A 377 -8.55 -17.67 -10.32
CA GLY A 377 -9.90 -17.29 -10.73
C GLY A 377 -10.00 -16.68 -12.12
N ARG A 378 -8.99 -15.88 -12.53
CA ARG A 378 -9.03 -15.08 -13.78
C ARG A 378 -7.88 -15.34 -14.73
N GLY A 379 -6.94 -16.24 -14.39
CA GLY A 379 -5.80 -16.57 -15.25
C GLY A 379 -4.74 -15.45 -15.35
N LEU A 380 -4.65 -14.57 -14.36
CA LEU A 380 -3.61 -13.54 -14.29
C LEU A 380 -2.24 -14.23 -14.17
N PRO A 381 -1.25 -13.95 -15.04
CA PRO A 381 0.06 -14.58 -14.94
C PRO A 381 0.74 -14.31 -13.59
N LEU A 382 1.49 -15.30 -13.05
CA LEU A 382 2.23 -15.12 -11.79
C LEU A 382 3.21 -13.93 -11.82
N ALA A 383 3.86 -13.70 -12.97
CA ALA A 383 4.72 -12.53 -13.14
C ALA A 383 3.92 -11.22 -12.95
N ARG A 384 2.69 -11.17 -13.47
CA ARG A 384 1.83 -10.01 -13.30
C ARG A 384 1.36 -9.84 -11.85
N VAL A 385 1.08 -10.92 -11.12
CA VAL A 385 0.83 -10.88 -9.67
C VAL A 385 2.02 -10.26 -8.94
N ALA A 386 3.25 -10.70 -9.26
CA ALA A 386 4.47 -10.13 -8.66
C ALA A 386 4.71 -8.66 -9.06
N GLU A 387 4.34 -8.26 -10.27
CA GLU A 387 4.39 -6.86 -10.69
C GLU A 387 3.44 -6.00 -9.85
N LEU A 388 2.17 -6.39 -9.75
CA LEU A 388 1.11 -5.63 -9.06
C LEU A 388 1.36 -5.46 -7.56
N ALA A 389 1.83 -6.52 -6.89
CA ALA A 389 2.00 -6.53 -5.44
C ALA A 389 3.42 -6.15 -4.98
N SER A 390 4.40 -6.06 -5.88
CA SER A 390 5.79 -5.90 -5.48
C SER A 390 6.55 -4.94 -6.40
N ALA A 391 6.87 -5.35 -7.65
CA ALA A 391 7.80 -4.63 -8.50
C ALA A 391 7.34 -3.23 -8.89
N ASN A 392 6.05 -3.05 -9.20
CA ASN A 392 5.49 -1.76 -9.58
C ASN A 392 5.49 -0.79 -8.41
N SER A 393 5.12 -1.24 -7.19
CA SER A 393 5.25 -0.45 -5.97
C SER A 393 6.70 -0.06 -5.71
N ALA A 394 7.63 -0.99 -5.83
CA ALA A 394 9.07 -0.70 -5.67
C ALA A 394 9.56 0.34 -6.69
N ARG A 395 9.14 0.28 -7.95
CA ARG A 395 9.46 1.28 -8.98
C ARG A 395 8.79 2.62 -8.72
N ALA A 396 7.50 2.60 -8.37
CA ALA A 396 6.73 3.82 -8.13
C ALA A 396 7.33 4.65 -6.99
N PHE A 397 7.96 3.99 -6.02
CA PHE A 397 8.41 4.64 -4.79
C PHE A 397 9.93 4.57 -4.55
N GLY A 398 10.71 4.35 -5.61
CA GLY A 398 12.17 4.50 -5.58
C GLY A 398 12.93 3.41 -4.81
N LEU A 399 12.37 2.20 -4.73
CA LEU A 399 12.98 1.03 -4.08
C LEU A 399 13.57 0.02 -5.06
N TYR A 400 13.11 0.03 -6.32
CA TYR A 400 13.58 -0.89 -7.35
C TYR A 400 14.99 -0.49 -7.84
N PRO A 401 15.89 -1.44 -8.11
CA PRO A 401 15.76 -2.89 -8.06
C PRO A 401 16.19 -3.53 -6.73
N ARG A 402 16.52 -2.73 -5.71
CA ARG A 402 16.88 -3.25 -4.39
C ARG A 402 15.78 -4.14 -3.81
N LYS A 403 14.52 -3.72 -3.93
CA LYS A 403 13.29 -4.44 -3.57
C LYS A 403 12.46 -4.70 -4.82
N GLY A 404 11.51 -5.63 -4.75
CA GLY A 404 10.51 -5.84 -5.78
C GLY A 404 10.95 -6.72 -6.95
N THR A 405 12.08 -7.40 -6.86
CA THR A 405 12.54 -8.37 -7.90
C THR A 405 13.39 -9.46 -7.29
N ILE A 406 13.59 -10.54 -8.05
CA ILE A 406 14.54 -11.62 -7.75
C ILE A 406 15.68 -11.50 -8.75
N ALA A 407 16.74 -10.79 -8.37
CA ALA A 407 17.91 -10.57 -9.21
C ALA A 407 19.16 -10.57 -8.34
N VAL A 408 20.31 -10.97 -8.92
CA VAL A 408 21.60 -10.92 -8.21
C VAL A 408 21.90 -9.49 -7.80
N GLY A 409 22.20 -9.30 -6.51
CA GLY A 409 22.45 -8.00 -5.89
C GLY A 409 21.24 -7.37 -5.18
N SER A 410 20.00 -7.76 -5.50
CA SER A 410 18.80 -7.35 -4.78
C SER A 410 18.82 -7.87 -3.35
N ASP A 411 18.12 -7.18 -2.43
CA ASP A 411 17.87 -7.73 -1.11
C ASP A 411 17.12 -9.06 -1.25
N ALA A 412 17.50 -10.06 -0.46
CA ALA A 412 16.87 -11.39 -0.50
C ALA A 412 15.54 -11.36 0.28
N ASP A 413 14.57 -10.63 -0.27
CA ASP A 413 13.21 -10.50 0.21
C ASP A 413 12.30 -11.38 -0.66
N LEU A 414 11.79 -12.47 -0.08
CA LEU A 414 11.13 -13.51 -0.84
C LEU A 414 9.88 -14.03 -0.12
N ALA A 415 8.87 -14.38 -0.89
CA ALA A 415 7.70 -15.12 -0.44
C ALA A 415 7.68 -16.51 -1.12
N ILE A 416 7.74 -17.59 -0.35
CA ILE A 416 7.62 -18.95 -0.84
C ILE A 416 6.17 -19.37 -0.63
N ILE A 417 5.47 -19.64 -1.71
CA ILE A 417 4.02 -19.78 -1.73
C ILE A 417 3.62 -21.17 -2.21
N ASP A 418 2.76 -21.81 -1.47
CA ASP A 418 2.04 -23.00 -1.90
C ASP A 418 0.75 -22.56 -2.60
N LEU A 419 0.71 -22.75 -3.93
CA LEU A 419 -0.43 -22.33 -4.74
C LEU A 419 -1.69 -23.15 -4.45
N GLU A 420 -1.55 -24.38 -3.91
CA GLU A 420 -2.68 -25.26 -3.63
C GLU A 420 -3.24 -25.10 -2.22
N ARG A 421 -2.51 -24.44 -1.32
CA ARG A 421 -2.95 -24.24 0.06
C ARG A 421 -4.17 -23.35 0.11
N GLU A 422 -5.28 -23.89 0.66
CA GLU A 422 -6.50 -23.16 0.91
C GLU A 422 -6.60 -22.76 2.40
N VAL A 423 -7.00 -21.52 2.66
CA VAL A 423 -7.25 -21.02 4.02
C VAL A 423 -8.54 -20.21 4.02
N THR A 424 -9.37 -20.42 5.03
CA THR A 424 -10.51 -19.56 5.32
C THR A 424 -10.05 -18.39 6.17
N VAL A 425 -10.35 -17.18 5.72
CA VAL A 425 -9.94 -15.94 6.40
C VAL A 425 -10.70 -15.79 7.71
N THR A 426 -9.97 -15.63 8.79
CA THR A 426 -10.46 -15.23 10.12
C THR A 426 -9.50 -14.19 10.71
N PRO A 427 -9.89 -13.40 11.74
CA PRO A 427 -8.98 -12.47 12.39
C PRO A 427 -7.67 -13.14 12.89
N GLU A 428 -7.76 -14.35 13.46
CA GLU A 428 -6.62 -15.07 14.01
C GLU A 428 -5.58 -15.44 12.96
N VAL A 429 -6.01 -15.80 11.76
CA VAL A 429 -5.10 -16.17 10.65
C VAL A 429 -4.28 -14.97 10.19
N LEU A 430 -4.82 -13.76 10.33
CA LEU A 430 -4.18 -12.54 9.83
C LEU A 430 -3.05 -12.02 10.72
N LEU A 431 -2.96 -12.48 11.97
CA LEU A 431 -1.98 -12.04 12.99
C LEU A 431 -1.90 -10.51 13.14
N SER A 432 -2.96 -9.77 12.81
CA SER A 432 -3.13 -8.35 13.10
C SER A 432 -3.64 -8.17 14.53
N ALA A 433 -3.44 -6.99 15.10
CA ALA A 433 -4.12 -6.65 16.36
C ALA A 433 -5.61 -6.37 16.17
N GLN A 434 -6.07 -6.20 14.93
CA GLN A 434 -7.49 -6.00 14.62
C GLN A 434 -8.29 -7.26 14.94
N ASP A 435 -9.33 -7.11 15.76
CA ASP A 435 -10.16 -8.18 16.31
C ASP A 435 -11.35 -8.57 15.42
N PHE A 436 -11.47 -7.99 14.25
CA PHE A 436 -12.45 -8.29 13.22
C PHE A 436 -11.82 -8.25 11.82
N THR A 437 -12.53 -8.74 10.82
CA THR A 437 -12.15 -8.47 9.41
C THR A 437 -13.38 -8.47 8.51
N PRO A 438 -13.54 -7.50 7.58
CA PRO A 438 -14.62 -7.52 6.60
C PRO A 438 -14.46 -8.65 5.57
N PHE A 439 -13.30 -9.31 5.53
CA PHE A 439 -12.98 -10.44 4.64
C PHE A 439 -13.29 -11.81 5.28
N GLU A 440 -13.77 -11.85 6.52
CA GLU A 440 -13.99 -13.09 7.24
C GLU A 440 -14.89 -14.08 6.50
N GLY A 441 -14.46 -15.32 6.44
CA GLY A 441 -15.16 -16.40 5.74
C GLY A 441 -14.78 -16.53 4.26
N LEU A 442 -13.99 -15.62 3.68
CA LEU A 442 -13.44 -15.84 2.33
C LEU A 442 -12.50 -17.04 2.35
N ARG A 443 -12.67 -17.94 1.38
CA ARG A 443 -11.75 -19.06 1.14
C ARG A 443 -10.79 -18.65 0.03
N LEU A 444 -9.51 -18.55 0.36
CA LEU A 444 -8.48 -18.13 -0.56
C LEU A 444 -7.47 -19.25 -0.76
N ARG A 445 -7.05 -19.43 -2.03
CA ARG A 445 -6.08 -20.43 -2.48
C ARG A 445 -4.78 -19.76 -2.92
N GLY A 446 -3.65 -20.27 -2.43
CA GLY A 446 -2.32 -19.68 -2.68
C GLY A 446 -1.83 -18.85 -1.49
N TRP A 447 -1.15 -19.52 -0.52
CA TRP A 447 -0.69 -18.89 0.71
C TRP A 447 0.81 -19.03 0.92
N PRO A 448 1.47 -17.99 1.47
CA PRO A 448 2.87 -18.12 1.87
C PRO A 448 3.07 -19.24 2.89
N THR A 449 4.08 -20.06 2.63
CA THR A 449 4.63 -21.02 3.60
C THR A 449 5.81 -20.44 4.35
N HIS A 450 6.56 -19.54 3.68
CA HIS A 450 7.67 -18.79 4.27
C HIS A 450 7.68 -17.36 3.71
N THR A 451 8.06 -16.44 4.57
CA THR A 451 8.47 -15.09 4.18
C THR A 451 9.91 -14.89 4.65
N VAL A 452 10.75 -14.45 3.72
CA VAL A 452 12.20 -14.24 3.93
C VAL A 452 12.48 -12.75 3.79
N LEU A 453 13.09 -12.15 4.81
CA LEU A 453 13.51 -10.74 4.83
C LEU A 453 15.03 -10.67 4.89
N ARG A 454 15.63 -10.06 3.87
CA ARG A 454 17.09 -9.96 3.77
C ARG A 454 17.80 -11.29 4.10
N GLY A 455 17.32 -12.35 3.42
CA GLY A 455 17.91 -13.69 3.52
C GLY A 455 17.65 -14.43 4.84
N ARG A 456 16.80 -13.94 5.71
CA ARG A 456 16.41 -14.63 6.95
C ARG A 456 14.93 -14.99 6.89
N PRO A 457 14.55 -16.25 7.15
CA PRO A 457 13.16 -16.62 7.36
C PRO A 457 12.61 -15.85 8.58
N VAL A 458 11.53 -15.06 8.35
CA VAL A 458 10.86 -14.27 9.39
C VAL A 458 9.42 -14.72 9.65
N PHE A 459 8.90 -15.56 8.76
CA PHE A 459 7.63 -16.26 8.91
C PHE A 459 7.75 -17.65 8.29
N ALA A 460 7.34 -18.67 9.01
CA ALA A 460 7.25 -20.03 8.50
C ALA A 460 6.20 -20.85 9.27
N GLY A 461 5.49 -21.73 8.57
CA GLY A 461 4.54 -22.66 9.18
C GLY A 461 3.35 -22.02 9.92
N GLY A 462 3.07 -20.74 9.69
CA GLY A 462 2.02 -19.98 10.40
C GLY A 462 2.53 -19.15 11.59
N GLU A 463 3.83 -19.16 11.85
CA GLU A 463 4.44 -18.49 13.00
C GLU A 463 5.42 -17.39 12.57
N ILE A 464 5.48 -16.31 13.35
CA ILE A 464 6.50 -15.28 13.22
C ILE A 464 7.80 -15.77 13.85
N LEU A 465 8.90 -15.63 13.15
CA LEU A 465 10.21 -16.07 13.59
C LEU A 465 11.09 -14.89 14.00
N GLY A 466 11.80 -15.07 15.11
CA GLY A 466 12.77 -14.08 15.60
C GLY A 466 12.12 -12.87 16.26
N LYS A 467 12.87 -11.76 16.27
CA LYS A 467 12.47 -10.46 16.83
C LYS A 467 12.36 -9.41 15.73
N PRO A 468 11.74 -8.24 16.01
CA PRO A 468 11.70 -7.14 15.05
C PRO A 468 13.11 -6.76 14.58
N ASP A 469 13.33 -6.77 13.27
CA ASP A 469 14.60 -6.37 12.62
C ASP A 469 14.32 -5.60 11.31
N GLY A 470 13.12 -5.09 11.17
CA GLY A 470 12.75 -4.21 10.07
C GLY A 470 13.54 -2.90 10.12
N ARG A 471 13.87 -2.34 8.97
CA ARG A 471 14.70 -1.15 8.84
C ARG A 471 14.01 -0.08 8.03
N PHE A 472 14.19 1.16 8.44
CA PHE A 472 13.87 2.29 7.56
C PHE A 472 14.70 2.21 6.29
N ILE A 473 14.04 2.29 5.13
CA ILE A 473 14.69 2.30 3.83
C ILE A 473 14.61 3.71 3.25
N PRO A 474 15.70 4.48 3.29
CA PRO A 474 15.77 5.77 2.61
C PRO A 474 15.51 5.60 1.11
N ARG A 475 14.74 6.49 0.51
CA ARG A 475 14.39 6.50 -0.92
C ARG A 475 14.62 7.88 -1.52
N PRO A 476 14.93 8.01 -2.77
CA PRO A 476 15.27 6.94 -3.70
C PRO A 476 16.63 6.30 -3.42
N VAL A 477 16.74 4.98 -3.66
CA VAL A 477 17.97 4.19 -3.41
C VAL A 477 18.80 4.17 -4.66
N GLY A 478 19.15 4.88 -5.43
CA GLY A 478 19.99 4.77 -6.63
C GLY A 478 19.82 3.44 -7.42
N LEU A 479 20.02 3.51 -8.70
CA LEU A 479 19.84 2.36 -9.61
C LEU A 479 21.03 1.38 -9.60
N HIS A 480 22.05 1.59 -8.76
CA HIS A 480 23.23 0.72 -8.69
C HIS A 480 23.02 -0.35 -7.62
N LEU A 481 22.97 -1.60 -8.06
CA LEU A 481 23.09 -2.81 -7.25
C LEU A 481 24.55 -3.14 -6.98
#